data_d707a3eb68cfe2392852c72b5aab7406
#
_entry.id   d707a3eb68cfe2392852c72b5aab7406
#
_cell.length_a   1.000
_cell.length_b   1.000
_cell.length_c   1.000
_cell.angle_alpha   90.00
_cell.angle_beta   90.00
_cell.angle_gamma   90.00
#
_symmetry.space_group_name_H-M   'P 1'
#
loop_
_entity.id
_entity.type
_entity.pdbx_description
1 polymer ?
#
loop_
_entity_poly.entity_id
_entity_poly.type
_entity_poly.pdbx_seq_one_letter_code
_entity_poly.pdbx_strand_id
1 'polypeptide(L)'
;MTSPLLESRRQLRKCAFQALMSLEFGTDVETACRFAYTHDREDTDVQLPAFLTELVSGVQAKKEELDKQITQHLKAGWTIERLTLVERNLLRLGVFEITSFDTPQ
;
A
#
# COMPACT_ATOMS: atom_id res chain seq x y z
N MET A 1 -20.53 -16.01 7.29
CA MET A 1 -20.39 -14.68 6.74
C MET A 1 -19.20 -13.98 7.38
N THR A 2 -18.27 -13.51 6.56
CA THR A 2 -17.08 -12.82 7.04
C THR A 2 -17.48 -11.49 7.69
N SER A 3 -16.75 -11.07 8.73
CA SER A 3 -16.96 -9.76 9.31
C SER A 3 -16.75 -8.69 8.24
N PRO A 4 -17.71 -7.76 8.03
CA PRO A 4 -17.52 -6.70 7.05
C PRO A 4 -16.26 -5.88 7.28
N LEU A 5 -15.86 -5.68 8.52
CA LEU A 5 -14.67 -4.93 8.84
C LEU A 5 -13.40 -5.64 8.37
N LEU A 6 -13.32 -6.96 8.60
CA LEU A 6 -12.14 -7.74 8.22
C LEU A 6 -12.03 -7.86 6.70
N GLU A 7 -13.15 -8.12 6.05
CA GLU A 7 -13.20 -8.20 4.60
C GLU A 7 -12.85 -6.86 3.96
N SER A 8 -13.33 -5.77 4.56
CA SER A 8 -13.04 -4.43 4.10
C SER A 8 -11.54 -4.12 4.12
N ARG A 9 -10.86 -4.50 5.20
CA ARG A 9 -9.41 -4.27 5.29
C ARG A 9 -8.63 -5.06 4.26
N ARG A 10 -9.03 -6.29 3.99
CA ARG A 10 -8.39 -7.10 2.95
C ARG A 10 -8.54 -6.44 1.58
N GLN A 11 -9.74 -5.98 1.26
CA GLN A 11 -9.99 -5.28 0.02
C GLN A 11 -9.20 -3.98 -0.06
N LEU A 12 -9.14 -3.24 1.04
CA LEU A 12 -8.43 -1.97 1.06
C LEU A 12 -6.92 -2.15 0.91
N ARG A 13 -6.36 -3.27 1.39
CA ARG A 13 -4.94 -3.56 1.15
C ARG A 13 -4.66 -3.80 -0.32
N LYS A 14 -5.56 -4.48 -1.02
CA LYS A 14 -5.44 -4.66 -2.47
C LYS A 14 -5.50 -3.32 -3.19
N CYS A 15 -6.44 -2.46 -2.78
CA CYS A 15 -6.54 -1.12 -3.36
C CYS A 15 -5.27 -0.31 -3.08
N ALA A 16 -4.73 -0.41 -1.87
CA ALA A 16 -3.51 0.31 -1.51
C ALA A 16 -2.34 -0.13 -2.38
N PHE A 17 -2.21 -1.44 -2.61
CA PHE A 17 -1.15 -1.95 -3.47
C PHE A 17 -1.29 -1.39 -4.89
N GLN A 18 -2.50 -1.44 -5.45
CA GLN A 18 -2.75 -0.91 -6.79
C GLN A 18 -2.44 0.58 -6.87
N ALA A 19 -2.82 1.33 -5.83
CA ALA A 19 -2.54 2.76 -5.78
C ALA A 19 -1.05 3.03 -5.73
N LEU A 20 -0.30 2.26 -4.93
CA LEU A 20 1.15 2.41 -4.86
C LEU A 20 1.82 2.15 -6.20
N MET A 21 1.32 1.16 -6.95
CA MET A 21 1.83 0.91 -8.29
C MET A 21 1.59 2.10 -9.21
N SER A 22 0.40 2.73 -9.11
CA SER A 22 0.09 3.91 -9.91
C SER A 22 1.00 5.09 -9.59
N LEU A 23 1.37 5.24 -8.32
CA LEU A 23 2.25 6.34 -7.91
C LEU A 23 3.62 6.26 -8.59
N GLU A 24 4.08 5.06 -8.92
CA GLU A 24 5.35 4.88 -9.60
C GLU A 24 5.32 5.49 -11.02
N PHE A 25 4.13 5.71 -11.56
CA PHE A 25 3.96 6.29 -12.88
C PHE A 25 3.51 7.75 -12.84
N GLY A 26 3.61 8.39 -11.67
CA GLY A 26 3.38 9.82 -11.54
C GLY A 26 2.00 10.25 -11.10
N THR A 27 1.11 9.29 -10.79
CA THR A 27 -0.22 9.61 -10.29
C THR A 27 -0.14 10.12 -8.85
N ASP A 28 -0.97 11.08 -8.48
CA ASP A 28 -1.01 11.56 -7.10
C ASP A 28 -1.79 10.59 -6.20
N VAL A 29 -1.62 10.74 -4.89
CA VAL A 29 -2.20 9.80 -3.91
C VAL A 29 -3.71 9.73 -4.02
N GLU A 30 -4.39 10.87 -4.03
CA GLU A 30 -5.85 10.88 -4.07
C GLU A 30 -6.38 10.22 -5.34
N THR A 31 -5.83 10.58 -6.48
CA THR A 31 -6.26 10.02 -7.77
C THR A 31 -6.01 8.51 -7.82
N ALA A 32 -4.83 8.09 -7.35
CA ALA A 32 -4.50 6.66 -7.35
C ALA A 32 -5.43 5.86 -6.45
N CYS A 33 -5.70 6.37 -5.25
CA CYS A 33 -6.60 5.70 -4.30
C CYS A 33 -8.02 5.63 -4.84
N ARG A 34 -8.50 6.73 -5.42
CA ARG A 34 -9.86 6.78 -5.97
C ARG A 34 -10.02 5.81 -7.12
N PHE A 35 -9.06 5.78 -8.03
CA PHE A 35 -9.11 4.84 -9.16
C PHE A 35 -9.13 3.39 -8.65
N ALA A 36 -8.23 3.06 -7.73
CA ALA A 36 -8.14 1.70 -7.21
C ALA A 36 -9.41 1.27 -6.46
N TYR A 37 -10.01 2.21 -5.73
CA TYR A 37 -11.18 1.91 -4.92
C TYR A 37 -12.46 1.82 -5.75
N THR A 38 -12.55 2.58 -6.83
CA THR A 38 -13.80 2.71 -7.58
C THR A 38 -13.79 2.01 -8.94
N HIS A 39 -12.72 1.34 -9.32
CA HIS A 39 -12.60 0.83 -10.68
C HIS A 39 -13.69 -0.20 -11.05
N ASP A 40 -14.21 -0.92 -10.08
CA ASP A 40 -15.31 -1.87 -10.31
C ASP A 40 -16.62 -1.43 -9.64
N ARG A 41 -16.75 -0.14 -9.36
CA ARG A 41 -17.93 0.45 -8.78
C ARG A 41 -18.56 1.43 -9.78
N GLU A 42 -19.89 1.53 -9.77
CA GLU A 42 -20.58 2.47 -10.63
C GLU A 42 -20.44 3.90 -10.15
N ASP A 43 -20.47 4.10 -8.82
CA ASP A 43 -20.35 5.42 -8.23
C ASP A 43 -18.89 5.72 -7.92
N THR A 44 -18.34 6.72 -8.60
CA THR A 44 -16.96 7.13 -8.42
C THR A 44 -16.82 8.32 -7.48
N ASP A 45 -17.93 8.91 -7.05
CA ASP A 45 -17.91 10.07 -6.16
C ASP A 45 -18.24 9.64 -4.74
N VAL A 46 -17.49 8.66 -4.23
CA VAL A 46 -17.65 8.14 -2.88
C VAL A 46 -16.52 8.64 -2.01
N GLN A 47 -16.78 8.69 -0.70
CA GLN A 47 -15.73 9.03 0.26
C GLN A 47 -14.76 7.87 0.39
N LEU A 48 -13.48 8.15 0.25
CA LEU A 48 -12.46 7.12 0.37
C LEU A 48 -12.29 6.71 1.83
N PRO A 49 -12.18 5.40 2.11
CA PRO A 49 -11.90 4.96 3.48
C PRO A 49 -10.57 5.51 3.99
N ALA A 50 -10.57 5.98 5.23
CA ALA A 50 -9.36 6.54 5.83
C ALA A 50 -8.22 5.52 5.87
N PHE A 51 -8.52 4.27 6.13
CA PHE A 51 -7.50 3.21 6.16
C PHE A 51 -6.71 3.16 4.85
N LEU A 52 -7.42 3.25 3.72
CA LEU A 52 -6.78 3.21 2.41
C LEU A 52 -5.84 4.40 2.20
N THR A 53 -6.33 5.61 2.42
CA THR A 53 -5.52 6.81 2.19
C THR A 53 -4.36 6.89 3.17
N GLU A 54 -4.54 6.45 4.40
CA GLU A 54 -3.47 6.43 5.40
C GLU A 54 -2.38 5.43 5.04
N LEU A 55 -2.75 4.25 4.53
CA LEU A 55 -1.77 3.27 4.08
C LEU A 55 -0.91 3.83 2.95
N VAL A 56 -1.56 4.34 1.91
CA VAL A 56 -0.85 4.81 0.72
C VAL A 56 0.00 6.03 1.05
N SER A 57 -0.57 7.01 1.75
CA SER A 57 0.16 8.23 2.12
C SER A 57 1.32 7.91 3.06
N GLY A 58 1.11 6.98 4.00
CA GLY A 58 2.14 6.61 4.95
C GLY A 58 3.31 5.91 4.29
N VAL A 59 3.03 4.97 3.39
CA VAL A 59 4.10 4.29 2.64
C VAL A 59 4.88 5.30 1.82
N GLN A 60 4.19 6.22 1.16
CA GLN A 60 4.85 7.22 0.32
C GLN A 60 5.72 8.15 1.16
N ALA A 61 5.22 8.58 2.30
CA ALA A 61 5.96 9.49 3.18
C ALA A 61 7.19 8.84 3.80
N LYS A 62 7.12 7.55 4.09
CA LYS A 62 8.20 6.81 4.75
C LYS A 62 8.97 5.89 3.81
N LYS A 63 8.85 6.11 2.52
CA LYS A 63 9.41 5.22 1.51
C LYS A 63 10.90 4.94 1.71
N GLU A 64 11.69 5.99 1.94
CA GLU A 64 13.13 5.84 2.13
C GLU A 64 13.46 5.03 3.38
N GLU A 65 12.76 5.31 4.47
CA GLU A 65 12.96 4.59 5.72
C GLU A 65 12.56 3.12 5.58
N LEU A 66 11.44 2.87 4.91
CA LEU A 66 10.99 1.50 4.66
C LEU A 66 11.99 0.75 3.82
N ASP A 67 12.54 1.39 2.80
CA ASP A 67 13.54 0.77 1.94
C ASP A 67 14.80 0.39 2.71
N LYS A 68 15.20 1.22 3.67
CA LYS A 68 16.35 0.90 4.54
C LYS A 68 16.06 -0.33 5.38
N GLN A 69 14.87 -0.42 5.96
CA GLN A 69 14.50 -1.57 6.77
C GLN A 69 14.46 -2.85 5.94
N ILE A 70 13.89 -2.76 4.74
CA ILE A 70 13.83 -3.91 3.83
C ILE A 70 15.24 -4.37 3.47
N THR A 71 16.12 -3.42 3.13
CA THR A 71 17.49 -3.71 2.74
C THR A 71 18.25 -4.46 3.84
N GLN A 72 18.01 -4.10 5.09
CA GLN A 72 18.68 -4.75 6.23
C GLN A 72 18.34 -6.24 6.33
N HIS A 73 17.22 -6.65 5.78
CA HIS A 73 16.74 -8.03 5.84
C HIS A 73 16.95 -8.80 4.54
N LEU A 74 17.54 -8.17 3.52
CA LEU A 74 17.84 -8.86 2.27
C LEU A 74 19.10 -9.68 2.42
N LYS A 75 19.18 -10.78 1.66
CA LYS A 75 20.37 -11.62 1.65
C LYS A 75 21.56 -10.85 1.10
N ALA A 76 22.75 -11.25 1.50
CA ALA A 76 23.99 -10.65 1.00
C ALA A 76 24.01 -10.70 -0.52
N GLY A 77 24.37 -9.58 -1.12
CA GLY A 77 24.39 -9.46 -2.57
C GLY A 77 23.09 -9.03 -3.20
N TRP A 78 22.01 -8.95 -2.44
CA TRP A 78 20.73 -8.46 -2.93
C TRP A 78 20.55 -7.01 -2.52
N THR A 79 20.07 -6.19 -3.44
CA THR A 79 19.72 -4.78 -3.19
C THR A 79 18.25 -4.59 -3.51
N ILE A 80 17.68 -3.52 -2.98
CA ILE A 80 16.27 -3.23 -3.23
C ILE A 80 16.00 -2.97 -4.70
N GLU A 81 16.98 -2.46 -5.44
CA GLU A 81 16.86 -2.20 -6.88
C GLU A 81 16.74 -3.48 -7.69
N ARG A 82 17.18 -4.61 -7.15
CA ARG A 82 17.06 -5.90 -7.84
C ARG A 82 15.69 -6.53 -7.68
N LEU A 83 14.90 -6.03 -6.73
CA LEU A 83 13.52 -6.49 -6.57
C LEU A 83 12.66 -5.90 -7.67
N THR A 84 11.63 -6.65 -8.08
CA THR A 84 10.65 -6.10 -9.01
C THR A 84 9.87 -4.98 -8.32
N LEU A 85 9.23 -4.14 -9.11
CA LEU A 85 8.39 -3.08 -8.57
C LEU A 85 7.26 -3.63 -7.71
N VAL A 86 6.68 -4.77 -8.15
CA VAL A 86 5.64 -5.45 -7.38
C VAL A 86 6.17 -5.88 -6.02
N GLU A 87 7.33 -6.53 -6.01
CA GLU A 87 7.94 -7.01 -4.76
C GLU A 87 8.26 -5.86 -3.82
N ARG A 88 8.82 -4.77 -4.35
CA ARG A 88 9.15 -3.60 -3.53
C ARG A 88 7.92 -3.03 -2.86
N ASN A 89 6.84 -2.83 -3.61
CA ASN A 89 5.64 -2.22 -3.07
C ASN A 89 4.91 -3.14 -2.09
N LEU A 90 4.92 -4.44 -2.33
CA LEU A 90 4.35 -5.39 -1.37
C LEU A 90 5.12 -5.38 -0.05
N LEU A 91 6.45 -5.35 -0.12
CA LEU A 91 7.27 -5.30 1.08
C LEU A 91 7.12 -3.99 1.82
N ARG A 92 7.10 -2.86 1.10
CA ARG A 92 6.89 -1.55 1.73
C ARG A 92 5.55 -1.50 2.47
N LEU A 93 4.50 -1.98 1.82
CA LEU A 93 3.16 -1.99 2.42
C LEU A 93 3.13 -2.85 3.68
N GLY A 94 3.70 -4.07 3.61
CA GLY A 94 3.72 -4.97 4.74
C GLY A 94 4.52 -4.44 5.92
N VAL A 95 5.70 -3.89 5.66
CA VAL A 95 6.54 -3.33 6.72
C VAL A 95 5.87 -2.11 7.35
N PHE A 96 5.24 -1.27 6.54
CA PHE A 96 4.54 -0.10 7.04
C PHE A 96 3.40 -0.49 7.99
N GLU A 97 2.60 -1.50 7.61
CA GLU A 97 1.50 -1.95 8.47
C GLU A 97 2.01 -2.47 9.80
N ILE A 98 3.08 -3.25 9.78
CA ILE A 98 3.63 -3.84 11.00
C ILE A 98 4.23 -2.79 11.91
N THR A 99 4.92 -1.79 11.36
CA THR A 99 5.69 -0.84 12.15
C THR A 99 4.95 0.45 12.48
N SER A 100 3.97 0.85 11.68
CA SER A 100 3.31 2.15 11.82
C SER A 100 1.84 2.06 12.16
N PHE A 101 1.17 0.98 11.74
CA PHE A 101 -0.18 0.72 12.21
C PHE A 101 -0.11 -0.33 13.31
N ASP A 102 -0.81 -0.07 14.39
CA ASP A 102 -0.90 -1.01 15.50
C ASP A 102 -1.93 -2.09 15.14
N THR A 103 -1.60 -2.86 14.11
CA THR A 103 -2.49 -3.90 13.61
C THR A 103 -2.30 -5.15 14.45
N PRO A 104 -3.35 -5.65 15.10
CA PRO A 104 -3.24 -6.90 15.86
C PRO A 104 -2.88 -8.06 14.92
N GLN A 105 -1.94 -8.84 15.36
CA GLN A 105 -1.53 -10.00 14.58
C GLN A 105 -2.46 -11.17 14.83
#